data_a6b1ed01f9959b149e384568033bff5f
#
_entry.id   a6b1ed01f9959b149e384568033bff5f
#
_cell.length_a   1.000
_cell.length_b   1.000
_cell.length_c   1.000
_cell.angle_alpha   90.00
_cell.angle_beta   90.00
_cell.angle_gamma   90.00
#
_symmetry.space_group_name_H-M   'P 1'
#
loop_
_entity.id
_entity.type
_entity.pdbx_description
1 polymer ?
#
loop_
_entity_poly.entity_id
_entity_poly.type
_entity_poly.pdbx_seq_one_letter_code
_entity_poly.pdbx_strand_id
1 'polypeptide(L)'
;MLTAVLLAAIGSADLWRGLFRGSEVSRPSAGLLASIGASWVLLAVLVTTGLGVPLGWVALCLLAAGGWLVLTTSDEHATGLAGRAAVAGLIVLAVILLLADRTGLALSGYLVDGQRDAATAALRDAPLPQIALFFGVGLFLAESANIVVRIALHPRSRVQATSMPVDDDDESLPDGASHDEDLTRTDLKGGRLIGPLERLLIVAIVLAGLAPIAAALVAAKGIVRFPEIAQDARGGDGLSGTKAEYFLVGSLVSWATAAGAIALLVAAR
;
A
#
# COMPACT_ATOMS: atom_id res chain seq x y z
N MET A 1 11.50 2.46 15.96
CA MET A 1 12.45 2.93 14.93
C MET A 1 12.61 1.95 13.78
N LEU A 2 12.89 0.68 14.06
CA LEU A 2 13.08 -0.37 13.06
C LEU A 2 11.85 -0.57 12.15
N THR A 3 10.67 -0.58 12.75
CA THR A 3 9.41 -0.66 11.98
C THR A 3 9.25 0.52 11.01
N ALA A 4 9.67 1.71 11.41
CA ALA A 4 9.67 2.89 10.53
C ALA A 4 10.58 2.68 9.31
N VAL A 5 11.78 2.14 9.51
CA VAL A 5 12.74 1.84 8.44
C VAL A 5 12.17 0.81 7.46
N LEU A 6 11.57 -0.28 7.99
CA LEU A 6 10.94 -1.30 7.15
C LEU A 6 9.83 -0.71 6.29
N LEU A 7 8.90 0.03 6.88
CA LEU A 7 7.76 0.61 6.15
C LEU A 7 8.22 1.68 5.14
N ALA A 8 9.24 2.48 5.49
CA ALA A 8 9.81 3.46 4.58
C ALA A 8 10.52 2.79 3.39
N ALA A 9 11.25 1.70 3.61
CA ALA A 9 11.91 0.95 2.55
C ALA A 9 10.91 0.33 1.57
N ILE A 10 9.85 -0.32 2.08
CA ILE A 10 8.78 -0.89 1.27
C ILE A 10 8.02 0.22 0.54
N GLY A 11 7.57 1.25 1.27
CA GLY A 11 6.76 2.33 0.73
C GLY A 11 7.48 3.13 -0.36
N SER A 12 8.78 3.44 -0.16
CA SER A 12 9.59 4.12 -1.19
C SER A 12 9.75 3.29 -2.46
N ALA A 13 9.99 1.99 -2.33
CA ALA A 13 10.12 1.09 -3.47
C ALA A 13 8.80 0.97 -4.26
N ASP A 14 7.66 0.82 -3.56
CA ASP A 14 6.36 0.73 -4.20
C ASP A 14 5.92 2.06 -4.83
N LEU A 15 6.33 3.19 -4.24
CA LEU A 15 6.11 4.52 -4.83
C LEU A 15 6.84 4.64 -6.18
N TRP A 16 8.11 4.23 -6.26
CA TRP A 16 8.84 4.19 -7.54
C TRP A 16 8.17 3.26 -8.54
N ARG A 17 7.76 2.07 -8.13
CA ARG A 17 6.97 1.14 -9.00
C ARG A 17 5.70 1.80 -9.51
N GLY A 18 5.04 2.56 -8.67
CA GLY A 18 3.86 3.32 -9.03
C GLY A 18 4.12 4.40 -10.07
N LEU A 19 5.21 5.15 -9.94
CA LEU A 19 5.59 6.22 -10.87
C LEU A 19 6.04 5.69 -12.25
N PHE A 20 6.73 4.54 -12.27
CA PHE A 20 7.22 3.93 -13.51
C PHE A 20 6.20 3.02 -14.23
N ARG A 21 4.99 2.85 -13.70
CA ARG A 21 3.96 1.94 -14.23
C ARG A 21 3.41 2.32 -15.61
N GLY A 22 3.72 3.51 -16.12
CA GLY A 22 3.30 3.99 -17.44
C GLY A 22 4.19 3.56 -18.62
N SER A 23 5.32 2.90 -18.37
CA SER A 23 6.19 2.37 -19.42
C SER A 23 5.87 0.89 -19.63
N GLU A 24 5.32 0.52 -20.77
CA GLU A 24 5.08 -0.85 -21.21
C GLU A 24 6.40 -1.64 -21.35
N VAL A 25 6.91 -2.16 -20.25
CA VAL A 25 8.08 -3.05 -20.30
C VAL A 25 7.84 -4.23 -19.36
N SER A 26 7.83 -5.41 -19.96
CA SER A 26 7.73 -6.72 -19.29
C SER A 26 8.89 -7.03 -18.33
N ARG A 27 9.85 -6.11 -18.19
CA ARG A 27 10.99 -6.22 -17.27
C ARG A 27 11.15 -4.92 -16.49
N PRO A 28 11.55 -4.98 -15.20
CA PRO A 28 11.83 -3.77 -14.44
C PRO A 28 12.91 -2.97 -15.17
N SER A 29 12.61 -1.71 -15.52
CA SER A 29 13.58 -0.85 -16.19
C SER A 29 14.79 -0.61 -15.29
N ALA A 30 15.99 -0.50 -15.88
CA ALA A 30 17.21 -0.19 -15.12
C ALA A 30 17.04 1.11 -14.30
N GLY A 31 16.28 2.08 -14.82
CA GLY A 31 15.94 3.31 -14.10
C GLY A 31 15.13 3.07 -12.83
N LEU A 32 14.14 2.17 -12.86
CA LEU A 32 13.36 1.79 -11.68
C LEU A 32 14.25 1.16 -10.61
N LEU A 33 15.08 0.18 -10.99
CA LEU A 33 16.00 -0.48 -10.05
C LEU A 33 17.01 0.51 -9.46
N ALA A 34 17.55 1.41 -10.28
CA ALA A 34 18.45 2.46 -9.82
C ALA A 34 17.77 3.41 -8.83
N SER A 35 16.53 3.82 -9.08
CA SER A 35 15.77 4.71 -8.20
C SER A 35 15.45 4.05 -6.85
N ILE A 36 15.04 2.77 -6.86
CA ILE A 36 14.83 2.00 -5.63
C ILE A 36 16.15 1.86 -4.87
N GLY A 37 17.24 1.46 -5.56
CA GLY A 37 18.55 1.30 -4.95
C GLY A 37 19.06 2.61 -4.34
N ALA A 38 18.94 3.73 -5.06
CA ALA A 38 19.34 5.04 -4.57
C ALA A 38 18.54 5.46 -3.32
N SER A 39 17.21 5.25 -3.32
CA SER A 39 16.38 5.56 -2.16
C SER A 39 16.73 4.70 -0.94
N TRP A 40 17.06 3.42 -1.13
CA TRP A 40 17.46 2.53 -0.05
C TRP A 40 18.86 2.85 0.49
N VAL A 41 19.80 3.20 -0.38
CA VAL A 41 21.13 3.67 0.06
C VAL A 41 20.99 4.98 0.87
N LEU A 42 20.19 5.92 0.39
CA LEU A 42 19.91 7.16 1.12
C LEU A 42 19.29 6.88 2.49
N LEU A 43 18.28 6.00 2.54
CA LEU A 43 17.63 5.57 3.79
C LEU A 43 18.64 4.92 4.73
N ALA A 44 19.48 4.01 4.22
CA ALA A 44 20.49 3.32 5.02
C ALA A 44 21.51 4.31 5.61
N VAL A 45 22.04 5.22 4.80
CA VAL A 45 22.95 6.27 5.26
C VAL A 45 22.29 7.14 6.33
N LEU A 46 21.07 7.64 6.06
CA LEU A 46 20.35 8.50 6.99
C LEU A 46 20.11 7.83 8.33
N VAL A 47 19.70 6.55 8.31
CA VAL A 47 19.34 5.78 9.52
C VAL A 47 20.58 5.35 10.29
N THR A 48 21.66 4.94 9.61
CA THR A 48 22.90 4.48 10.29
C THR A 48 23.71 5.64 10.83
N THR A 49 23.96 6.67 10.03
CA THR A 49 24.81 7.81 10.45
C THR A 49 24.02 8.91 11.15
N GLY A 50 22.75 9.12 10.73
CA GLY A 50 21.89 10.16 11.30
C GLY A 50 21.24 9.77 12.62
N LEU A 51 20.86 8.50 12.79
CA LEU A 51 20.14 8.01 13.96
C LEU A 51 20.92 6.94 14.76
N GLY A 52 22.10 6.51 14.25
CA GLY A 52 22.95 5.55 14.93
C GLY A 52 22.39 4.13 14.99
N VAL A 53 21.44 3.78 14.14
CA VAL A 53 20.88 2.42 14.12
C VAL A 53 21.92 1.46 13.56
N PRO A 54 22.21 0.33 14.24
CA PRO A 54 23.18 -0.65 13.77
C PRO A 54 22.88 -1.15 12.35
N LEU A 55 23.90 -1.19 11.49
CA LEU A 55 23.77 -1.59 10.08
C LEU A 55 23.06 -2.95 9.90
N GLY A 56 23.27 -3.88 10.83
CA GLY A 56 22.63 -5.21 10.78
C GLY A 56 21.09 -5.13 10.79
N TRP A 57 20.52 -4.25 11.59
CA TRP A 57 19.07 -4.02 11.61
C TRP A 57 18.56 -3.36 10.33
N VAL A 58 19.31 -2.39 9.82
CA VAL A 58 18.96 -1.73 8.56
C VAL A 58 19.02 -2.74 7.40
N ALA A 59 20.07 -3.56 7.34
CA ALA A 59 20.19 -4.61 6.34
C ALA A 59 19.03 -5.62 6.41
N LEU A 60 18.62 -6.02 7.62
CA LEU A 60 17.46 -6.90 7.81
C LEU A 60 16.18 -6.27 7.25
N CYS A 61 15.92 -4.99 7.53
CA CYS A 61 14.75 -4.27 7.00
C CYS A 61 14.79 -4.18 5.47
N LEU A 62 15.96 -3.90 4.88
CA LEU A 62 16.11 -3.81 3.42
C LEU A 62 15.99 -5.18 2.74
N LEU A 63 16.50 -6.26 3.34
CA LEU A 63 16.30 -7.62 2.85
C LEU A 63 14.83 -8.02 2.89
N ALA A 64 14.12 -7.67 3.96
CA ALA A 64 12.69 -7.92 4.05
C ALA A 64 11.89 -7.11 3.01
N ALA A 65 12.28 -5.85 2.78
CA ALA A 65 11.69 -5.03 1.72
C ALA A 65 11.97 -5.60 0.32
N GLY A 66 13.18 -6.16 0.10
CA GLY A 66 13.52 -6.88 -1.13
C GLY A 66 12.66 -8.13 -1.33
N GLY A 67 12.47 -8.92 -0.27
CA GLY A 67 11.54 -10.06 -0.27
C GLY A 67 10.11 -9.65 -0.62
N TRP A 68 9.61 -8.55 -0.02
CA TRP A 68 8.31 -7.97 -0.37
C TRP A 68 8.23 -7.64 -1.86
N LEU A 69 9.24 -6.95 -2.42
CA LEU A 69 9.28 -6.60 -3.85
C LEU A 69 9.20 -7.84 -4.73
N VAL A 70 10.02 -8.86 -4.46
CA VAL A 70 10.05 -10.10 -5.25
C VAL A 70 8.70 -10.81 -5.21
N LEU A 71 8.10 -10.94 -4.02
CA LEU A 71 6.83 -11.65 -3.83
C LEU A 71 5.61 -10.90 -4.39
N THR A 72 5.73 -9.58 -4.62
CA THR A 72 4.62 -8.73 -5.08
C THR A 72 4.81 -8.15 -6.49
N THR A 73 5.90 -8.50 -7.19
CA THR A 73 6.22 -7.91 -8.52
C THR A 73 5.46 -8.57 -9.65
N SER A 74 5.31 -9.89 -9.66
CA SER A 74 4.58 -10.60 -10.71
C SER A 74 3.11 -10.74 -10.32
N ASP A 75 2.20 -10.49 -11.27
CA ASP A 75 0.76 -10.64 -11.02
C ASP A 75 0.40 -12.07 -10.59
N GLU A 76 1.09 -13.08 -11.12
CA GLU A 76 0.90 -14.48 -10.73
C GLU A 76 1.32 -14.74 -9.27
N HIS A 77 2.41 -14.14 -8.80
CA HIS A 77 2.86 -14.28 -7.41
C HIS A 77 2.06 -13.41 -6.46
N ALA A 78 1.75 -12.18 -6.87
CA ALA A 78 0.97 -11.25 -6.04
C ALA A 78 -0.45 -11.76 -5.73
N THR A 79 -1.04 -12.52 -6.65
CA THR A 79 -2.42 -13.03 -6.52
C THR A 79 -2.53 -14.40 -5.86
N GLY A 80 -1.39 -15.09 -5.72
CA GLY A 80 -1.32 -16.43 -5.16
C GLY A 80 -1.04 -16.47 -3.66
N LEU A 81 -0.62 -17.65 -3.23
CA LEU A 81 -0.22 -17.92 -1.85
C LEU A 81 0.97 -17.04 -1.44
N ALA A 82 1.87 -16.73 -2.38
CA ALA A 82 3.06 -15.91 -2.15
C ALA A 82 2.71 -14.48 -1.71
N GLY A 83 1.74 -13.82 -2.37
CA GLY A 83 1.30 -12.48 -1.98
C GLY A 83 0.68 -12.45 -0.58
N ARG A 84 -0.14 -13.46 -0.25
CA ARG A 84 -0.73 -13.58 1.10
C ARG A 84 0.34 -13.85 2.15
N ALA A 85 1.32 -14.70 1.85
CA ALA A 85 2.46 -14.96 2.72
C ALA A 85 3.32 -13.69 2.91
N ALA A 86 3.51 -12.88 1.87
CA ALA A 86 4.21 -11.60 1.96
C ALA A 86 3.49 -10.63 2.92
N VAL A 87 2.15 -10.50 2.82
CA VAL A 87 1.37 -9.64 3.74
C VAL A 87 1.43 -10.18 5.17
N ALA A 88 1.23 -11.48 5.37
CA ALA A 88 1.32 -12.09 6.70
C ALA A 88 2.73 -11.93 7.30
N GLY A 89 3.77 -12.19 6.50
CA GLY A 89 5.17 -12.02 6.90
C GLY A 89 5.50 -10.57 7.27
N LEU A 90 4.97 -9.60 6.52
CA LEU A 90 5.13 -8.19 6.82
C LEU A 90 4.49 -7.83 8.18
N ILE A 91 3.28 -8.29 8.44
CA ILE A 91 2.58 -8.04 9.73
C ILE A 91 3.38 -8.63 10.88
N VAL A 92 3.79 -9.90 10.77
CA VAL A 92 4.58 -10.59 11.81
C VAL A 92 5.91 -9.87 12.04
N LEU A 93 6.62 -9.51 10.97
CA LEU A 93 7.89 -8.80 11.08
C LEU A 93 7.72 -7.41 11.68
N ALA A 94 6.68 -6.66 11.29
CA ALA A 94 6.39 -5.35 11.87
C ALA A 94 6.14 -5.44 13.38
N VAL A 95 5.40 -6.47 13.84
CA VAL A 95 5.19 -6.73 15.27
C VAL A 95 6.49 -7.08 15.98
N ILE A 96 7.32 -7.96 15.39
CA ILE A 96 8.63 -8.34 15.97
C ILE A 96 9.53 -7.11 16.10
N LEU A 97 9.62 -6.29 15.05
CA LEU A 97 10.43 -5.07 15.05
C LEU A 97 9.90 -4.02 16.04
N LEU A 98 8.57 -3.92 16.19
CA LEU A 98 7.97 -3.04 17.20
C LEU A 98 8.32 -3.50 18.63
N LEU A 99 8.33 -4.81 18.89
CA LEU A 99 8.75 -5.36 20.17
C LEU A 99 10.25 -5.17 20.40
N ALA A 100 11.07 -5.36 19.36
CA ALA A 100 12.51 -5.09 19.41
C ALA A 100 12.82 -3.62 19.67
N ASP A 101 12.06 -2.70 19.10
CA ASP A 101 12.17 -1.26 19.37
C ASP A 101 11.97 -0.89 20.85
N ARG A 102 11.14 -1.66 21.58
CA ARG A 102 10.90 -1.46 23.03
C ARG A 102 12.09 -1.86 23.90
N THR A 103 13.04 -2.61 23.38
CA THR A 103 14.27 -2.99 24.12
C THR A 103 15.29 -1.85 24.24
N GLY A 104 14.98 -0.66 23.70
CA GLY A 104 15.74 0.56 23.93
C GLY A 104 16.97 0.69 23.03
N LEU A 105 16.81 0.78 21.72
CA LEU A 105 17.89 1.24 20.84
C LEU A 105 18.27 2.66 21.21
N ALA A 106 19.48 2.85 21.74
CA ALA A 106 20.03 4.16 21.98
C ALA A 106 20.27 4.88 20.63
N LEU A 107 19.50 5.93 20.39
CA LEU A 107 19.68 6.75 19.20
C LEU A 107 20.88 7.69 19.39
N SER A 108 21.76 7.74 18.40
CA SER A 108 22.94 8.58 18.37
C SER A 108 23.21 9.01 16.92
N GLY A 109 23.88 10.14 16.73
CA GLY A 109 24.25 10.59 15.39
C GLY A 109 23.78 12.00 15.08
N TYR A 110 24.17 12.51 13.91
CA TYR A 110 24.05 13.93 13.59
C TYR A 110 22.60 14.48 13.61
N LEU A 111 21.58 13.65 13.36
CA LEU A 111 20.18 14.09 13.45
C LEU A 111 19.74 14.25 14.89
N VAL A 112 20.20 13.36 15.77
CA VAL A 112 19.90 13.43 17.21
C VAL A 112 20.63 14.63 17.84
N ASP A 113 21.89 14.84 17.46
CA ASP A 113 22.68 15.95 17.95
C ASP A 113 22.12 17.28 17.41
N GLY A 114 21.83 17.37 16.10
CA GLY A 114 21.20 18.53 15.50
C GLY A 114 19.82 18.85 16.09
N GLN A 115 19.07 17.83 16.52
CA GLN A 115 17.82 18.02 17.22
C GLN A 115 18.04 18.64 18.62
N ARG A 116 19.04 18.15 19.38
CA ARG A 116 19.39 18.68 20.72
C ARG A 116 19.82 20.13 20.64
N ASP A 117 20.54 20.49 19.58
CA ASP A 117 21.07 21.84 19.32
C ASP A 117 20.05 22.77 18.63
N ALA A 118 18.84 22.28 18.35
CA ALA A 118 17.82 23.05 17.64
C ALA A 118 17.44 24.32 18.41
N ALA A 119 17.26 25.43 17.67
CA ALA A 119 16.95 26.74 18.24
C ALA A 119 15.56 26.78 18.88
N THR A 120 14.61 25.96 18.42
CA THR A 120 13.22 25.94 18.92
C THR A 120 12.96 24.74 19.84
N ALA A 121 12.25 24.97 20.94
CA ALA A 121 11.86 23.90 21.86
C ALA A 121 11.06 22.80 21.17
N ALA A 122 10.16 23.18 20.26
CA ALA A 122 9.36 22.22 19.50
C ALA A 122 10.18 21.19 18.72
N LEU A 123 11.33 21.60 18.17
CA LEU A 123 12.24 20.68 17.46
C LEU A 123 13.07 19.84 18.45
N ARG A 124 13.52 20.43 19.55
CA ARG A 124 14.28 19.70 20.58
C ARG A 124 13.48 18.59 21.24
N ASP A 125 12.18 18.85 21.49
CA ASP A 125 11.29 17.93 22.18
C ASP A 125 10.57 16.98 21.21
N ALA A 126 10.80 17.10 19.91
CA ALA A 126 10.13 16.28 18.90
C ALA A 126 10.55 14.80 19.00
N PRO A 127 9.62 13.85 19.08
CA PRO A 127 9.94 12.42 19.20
C PRO A 127 10.39 11.86 17.85
N LEU A 128 11.70 11.89 17.54
CA LEU A 128 12.29 11.41 16.29
C LEU A 128 11.78 10.01 15.86
N PRO A 129 11.69 9.00 16.74
CA PRO A 129 11.19 7.69 16.35
C PRO A 129 9.74 7.74 15.86
N GLN A 130 8.91 8.60 16.46
CA GLN A 130 7.51 8.76 16.04
C GLN A 130 7.43 9.48 14.70
N ILE A 131 8.22 10.53 14.48
CA ILE A 131 8.27 11.24 13.19
C ILE A 131 8.71 10.29 12.08
N ALA A 132 9.75 9.50 12.31
CA ALA A 132 10.20 8.48 11.36
C ALA A 132 9.11 7.44 11.07
N LEU A 133 8.36 7.02 12.10
CA LEU A 133 7.27 6.07 11.94
C LEU A 133 6.09 6.69 11.17
N PHE A 134 5.73 7.94 11.43
CA PHE A 134 4.73 8.66 10.64
C PHE A 134 5.10 8.72 9.15
N PHE A 135 6.38 9.02 8.87
CA PHE A 135 6.87 9.07 7.51
C PHE A 135 6.83 7.68 6.82
N GLY A 136 7.31 6.63 7.50
CA GLY A 136 7.27 5.26 6.99
C GLY A 136 5.84 4.76 6.75
N VAL A 137 4.94 5.01 7.69
CA VAL A 137 3.50 4.69 7.56
C VAL A 137 2.88 5.47 6.40
N GLY A 138 3.18 6.76 6.26
CA GLY A 138 2.69 7.59 5.16
C GLY A 138 3.08 7.04 3.80
N LEU A 139 4.34 6.70 3.60
CA LEU A 139 4.83 6.08 2.36
C LEU A 139 4.17 4.73 2.10
N PHE A 140 4.01 3.89 3.11
CA PHE A 140 3.34 2.60 2.99
C PHE A 140 1.87 2.74 2.59
N LEU A 141 1.12 3.64 3.22
CA LEU A 141 -0.29 3.87 2.92
C LEU A 141 -0.50 4.47 1.52
N ALA A 142 0.48 5.19 0.99
CA ALA A 142 0.39 5.81 -0.33
C ALA A 142 0.31 4.79 -1.47
N GLU A 143 1.17 3.76 -1.48
CA GLU A 143 1.22 2.79 -2.58
C GLU A 143 1.17 1.33 -2.12
N SER A 144 1.90 0.94 -1.07
CA SER A 144 1.98 -0.47 -0.64
C SER A 144 0.63 -1.00 -0.17
N ALA A 145 -0.18 -0.17 0.48
CA ALA A 145 -1.54 -0.53 0.86
C ALA A 145 -2.45 -0.84 -0.35
N ASN A 146 -2.21 -0.25 -1.53
CA ASN A 146 -2.92 -0.61 -2.76
C ASN A 146 -2.57 -2.03 -3.23
N ILE A 147 -1.31 -2.44 -3.02
CA ILE A 147 -0.86 -3.81 -3.32
C ILE A 147 -1.55 -4.79 -2.37
N VAL A 148 -1.64 -4.47 -1.07
CA VAL A 148 -2.35 -5.29 -0.08
C VAL A 148 -3.82 -5.48 -0.48
N VAL A 149 -4.50 -4.40 -0.87
CA VAL A 149 -5.90 -4.46 -1.34
C VAL A 149 -6.02 -5.34 -2.59
N ARG A 150 -5.12 -5.21 -3.57
CA ARG A 150 -5.11 -6.06 -4.77
C ARG A 150 -4.93 -7.54 -4.43
N ILE A 151 -4.00 -7.86 -3.54
CA ILE A 151 -3.78 -9.25 -3.08
C ILE A 151 -5.04 -9.83 -2.45
N ALA A 152 -5.78 -9.01 -1.70
CA ALA A 152 -7.02 -9.43 -1.06
C ALA A 152 -8.18 -9.63 -2.05
N LEU A 153 -8.22 -8.81 -3.11
CA LEU A 153 -9.31 -8.80 -4.10
C LEU A 153 -9.18 -9.87 -5.18
N HIS A 154 -8.00 -10.49 -5.36
CA HIS A 154 -7.84 -11.48 -6.43
C HIS A 154 -8.59 -12.76 -6.14
N PRO A 155 -9.66 -13.04 -6.89
CA PRO A 155 -10.48 -14.22 -6.68
C PRO A 155 -9.94 -15.44 -7.39
N ARG A 156 -10.33 -16.56 -6.86
CA ARG A 156 -10.24 -17.91 -7.41
C ARG A 156 -10.87 -18.10 -8.81
N SER A 157 -11.28 -17.03 -9.49
CA SER A 157 -12.18 -17.07 -10.67
C SER A 157 -11.53 -17.51 -11.98
N ARG A 158 -10.25 -17.89 -12.02
CA ARG A 158 -9.66 -18.45 -13.26
C ARG A 158 -9.95 -19.92 -13.50
N VAL A 159 -10.60 -20.63 -12.56
CA VAL A 159 -10.85 -22.08 -12.70
C VAL A 159 -12.15 -22.36 -13.49
N GLN A 160 -13.03 -21.39 -13.65
CA GLN A 160 -14.34 -21.61 -14.31
C GLN A 160 -14.43 -21.15 -15.77
N ALA A 161 -13.45 -20.44 -16.28
CA ALA A 161 -13.47 -19.95 -17.67
C ALA A 161 -12.90 -20.95 -18.72
N THR A 162 -12.40 -22.11 -18.28
CA THR A 162 -11.73 -23.07 -19.18
C THR A 162 -12.59 -24.31 -19.51
N SER A 163 -13.86 -24.34 -19.17
CA SER A 163 -14.74 -25.50 -19.40
C SER A 163 -16.02 -25.19 -20.17
N MET A 164 -16.01 -24.22 -21.07
CA MET A 164 -17.00 -24.20 -22.15
C MET A 164 -16.34 -24.78 -23.40
N PRO A 165 -16.86 -25.87 -23.97
CA PRO A 165 -16.50 -26.32 -25.30
C PRO A 165 -16.86 -25.20 -26.28
N VAL A 166 -15.89 -24.76 -27.05
CA VAL A 166 -16.16 -23.96 -28.25
C VAL A 166 -16.76 -24.92 -29.26
N ASP A 167 -18.06 -24.87 -29.45
CA ASP A 167 -18.69 -25.43 -30.64
C ASP A 167 -18.24 -24.53 -31.82
N ASP A 168 -17.39 -25.10 -32.68
CA ASP A 168 -17.04 -24.57 -33.99
C ASP A 168 -18.26 -24.70 -34.91
N ASP A 169 -19.08 -23.66 -34.98
CA ASP A 169 -19.99 -23.47 -36.11
C ASP A 169 -20.07 -21.97 -36.45
N ASP A 170 -19.33 -21.66 -37.46
CA ASP A 170 -19.51 -20.72 -38.58
C ASP A 170 -20.68 -19.72 -38.45
N GLU A 171 -20.40 -18.44 -38.29
CA GLU A 171 -21.07 -17.42 -39.13
C GLU A 171 -20.41 -16.05 -38.99
N SER A 172 -19.92 -15.56 -40.11
CA SER A 172 -19.40 -14.23 -40.36
C SER A 172 -20.41 -13.15 -39.95
N LEU A 173 -20.06 -12.29 -38.99
CA LEU A 173 -20.76 -11.04 -38.70
C LEU A 173 -19.97 -9.83 -39.16
N PRO A 174 -20.65 -8.77 -39.66
CA PRO A 174 -20.01 -7.70 -40.44
C PRO A 174 -19.22 -6.72 -39.56
N ASP A 175 -18.11 -6.27 -40.10
CA ASP A 175 -17.31 -5.12 -39.72
C ASP A 175 -18.21 -3.89 -39.44
N GLY A 176 -18.31 -3.45 -38.18
CA GLY A 176 -19.06 -2.23 -37.89
C GLY A 176 -19.20 -1.80 -36.44
N ALA A 177 -18.52 -2.41 -35.46
CA ALA A 177 -18.75 -2.08 -34.06
C ALA A 177 -17.46 -1.82 -33.23
N SER A 178 -16.45 -1.20 -33.84
CA SER A 178 -15.16 -0.93 -33.15
C SER A 178 -14.93 0.54 -32.74
N HIS A 179 -15.97 1.38 -32.70
CA HIS A 179 -15.78 2.81 -32.42
C HIS A 179 -16.38 3.31 -31.10
N ASP A 180 -17.12 2.50 -30.33
CA ASP A 180 -17.74 2.97 -29.08
C ASP A 180 -17.05 2.51 -27.77
N GLU A 181 -16.08 1.59 -27.84
CA GLU A 181 -15.34 1.16 -26.63
C GLU A 181 -14.19 2.09 -26.23
N ASP A 182 -13.75 2.98 -27.10
CA ASP A 182 -12.60 3.87 -26.86
C ASP A 182 -12.96 5.18 -26.14
N LEU A 183 -14.24 5.52 -26.02
CA LEU A 183 -14.71 6.72 -25.35
C LEU A 183 -14.95 6.54 -23.84
N THR A 184 -14.98 5.32 -23.33
CA THR A 184 -15.14 5.03 -21.89
C THR A 184 -13.81 4.86 -21.13
N ARG A 185 -12.70 4.84 -21.84
CA ARG A 185 -11.35 4.88 -21.27
C ARG A 185 -10.78 6.29 -21.14
N THR A 186 -11.55 7.25 -20.74
CA THR A 186 -10.99 8.43 -20.11
C THR A 186 -10.51 7.99 -18.74
N ASP A 187 -9.30 7.46 -18.71
CA ASP A 187 -8.55 7.15 -17.49
C ASP A 187 -8.51 8.43 -16.65
N LEU A 188 -9.48 8.56 -15.75
CA LEU A 188 -9.47 9.59 -14.73
C LEU A 188 -8.25 9.31 -13.85
N LYS A 189 -7.10 9.90 -14.23
CA LYS A 189 -5.83 9.80 -13.49
C LYS A 189 -6.00 10.09 -11.98
N GLY A 190 -7.11 10.70 -11.58
CA GLY A 190 -7.50 10.98 -10.20
C GLY A 190 -7.96 9.75 -9.39
N GLY A 191 -8.52 8.72 -10.03
CA GLY A 191 -9.07 7.54 -9.33
C GLY A 191 -8.03 6.77 -8.51
N ARG A 192 -6.78 6.76 -8.96
CA ARG A 192 -5.66 6.09 -8.29
C ARG A 192 -5.30 6.73 -6.95
N LEU A 193 -5.48 8.04 -6.79
CA LEU A 193 -5.11 8.78 -5.58
C LEU A 193 -6.19 8.74 -4.51
N ILE A 194 -7.44 8.42 -4.85
CA ILE A 194 -8.57 8.43 -3.90
C ILE A 194 -8.31 7.48 -2.73
N GLY A 195 -7.87 6.26 -3.00
CA GLY A 195 -7.59 5.26 -1.95
C GLY A 195 -6.50 5.69 -0.96
N PRO A 196 -5.32 6.10 -1.43
CA PRO A 196 -4.26 6.66 -0.58
C PRO A 196 -4.72 7.86 0.24
N LEU A 197 -5.37 8.85 -0.38
CA LEU A 197 -5.84 10.05 0.31
C LEU A 197 -6.87 9.71 1.40
N GLU A 198 -7.80 8.81 1.11
CA GLU A 198 -8.80 8.37 2.09
C GLU A 198 -8.13 7.74 3.32
N ARG A 199 -7.16 6.83 3.14
CA ARG A 199 -6.44 6.18 4.24
C ARG A 199 -5.63 7.17 5.06
N LEU A 200 -4.89 8.06 4.41
CA LEU A 200 -4.12 9.10 5.09
C LEU A 200 -5.02 10.05 5.86
N LEU A 201 -6.18 10.41 5.29
CA LEU A 201 -7.16 11.26 5.93
C LEU A 201 -7.77 10.59 7.16
N ILE A 202 -8.16 9.30 7.08
CA ILE A 202 -8.67 8.54 8.21
C ILE A 202 -7.63 8.50 9.34
N VAL A 203 -6.37 8.20 9.03
CA VAL A 203 -5.29 8.16 10.02
C VAL A 203 -5.11 9.53 10.66
N ALA A 204 -5.05 10.61 9.88
CA ALA A 204 -4.89 11.98 10.39
C ALA A 204 -6.04 12.39 11.31
N ILE A 205 -7.29 12.15 10.91
CA ILE A 205 -8.49 12.49 11.67
C ILE A 205 -8.54 11.73 13.01
N VAL A 206 -8.26 10.42 12.99
CA VAL A 206 -8.30 9.60 14.21
C VAL A 206 -7.19 10.01 15.17
N LEU A 207 -5.97 10.26 14.68
CA LEU A 207 -4.86 10.71 15.51
C LEU A 207 -5.05 12.12 16.09
N ALA A 208 -5.84 12.96 15.40
CA ALA A 208 -6.30 14.25 15.91
C ALA A 208 -7.40 14.13 16.98
N GLY A 209 -7.82 12.92 17.35
CA GLY A 209 -8.88 12.69 18.34
C GLY A 209 -10.31 12.83 17.78
N LEU A 210 -10.47 12.95 16.47
CA LEU A 210 -11.74 13.21 15.79
C LEU A 210 -12.36 11.93 15.21
N ALA A 211 -12.26 10.79 15.93
CA ALA A 211 -12.76 9.49 15.48
C ALA A 211 -14.22 9.50 14.95
N PRO A 212 -15.18 10.27 15.50
CA PRO A 212 -16.51 10.35 14.94
C PRO A 212 -16.55 10.89 13.50
N ILE A 213 -15.65 11.80 13.15
CA ILE A 213 -15.55 12.33 11.78
C ILE A 213 -15.02 11.25 10.82
N ALA A 214 -14.04 10.44 11.25
CA ALA A 214 -13.58 9.30 10.47
C ALA A 214 -14.71 8.28 10.22
N ALA A 215 -15.52 7.99 11.25
CA ALA A 215 -16.69 7.11 11.11
C ALA A 215 -17.73 7.69 10.11
N ALA A 216 -17.98 8.99 10.16
CA ALA A 216 -18.87 9.66 9.21
C ALA A 216 -18.35 9.59 7.77
N LEU A 217 -17.02 9.75 7.56
CA LEU A 217 -16.38 9.61 6.24
C LEU A 217 -16.55 8.20 5.65
N VAL A 218 -16.33 7.18 6.47
CA VAL A 218 -16.52 5.77 6.10
C VAL A 218 -17.98 5.49 5.74
N ALA A 219 -18.93 5.99 6.56
CA ALA A 219 -20.36 5.83 6.29
C ALA A 219 -20.79 6.55 5.01
N ALA A 220 -20.32 7.77 4.78
CA ALA A 220 -20.64 8.55 3.57
C ALA A 220 -20.17 7.82 2.30
N LYS A 221 -18.99 7.21 2.32
CA LYS A 221 -18.49 6.39 1.19
C LYS A 221 -19.43 5.22 0.86
N GLY A 222 -19.94 4.53 1.90
CA GLY A 222 -20.91 3.46 1.72
C GLY A 222 -22.22 3.97 1.10
N ILE A 223 -22.75 5.09 1.58
CA ILE A 223 -23.99 5.69 1.11
C ILE A 223 -23.90 6.11 -0.36
N VAL A 224 -22.79 6.75 -0.76
CA VAL A 224 -22.59 7.21 -2.16
C VAL A 224 -22.53 6.04 -3.14
N ARG A 225 -21.93 4.92 -2.74
CA ARG A 225 -21.77 3.73 -3.59
C ARG A 225 -22.98 2.82 -3.62
N PHE A 226 -23.86 2.92 -2.62
CA PHE A 226 -25.03 2.05 -2.52
C PHE A 226 -25.97 2.11 -3.75
N PRO A 227 -26.29 3.27 -4.34
CA PRO A 227 -27.13 3.33 -5.53
C PRO A 227 -26.53 2.62 -6.75
N GLU A 228 -25.19 2.71 -6.96
CA GLU A 228 -24.49 2.02 -8.06
C GLU A 228 -24.58 0.51 -7.89
N ILE A 229 -24.33 0.01 -6.69
CA ILE A 229 -24.43 -1.42 -6.34
C ILE A 229 -25.88 -1.91 -6.51
N ALA A 230 -26.87 -1.11 -6.10
CA ALA A 230 -28.29 -1.47 -6.20
C ALA A 230 -28.80 -1.46 -7.65
N GLN A 231 -28.27 -0.62 -8.52
CA GLN A 231 -28.60 -0.62 -9.96
C GLN A 231 -28.02 -1.84 -10.67
N ASP A 232 -26.77 -2.16 -10.41
CA ASP A 232 -26.12 -3.37 -10.95
C ASP A 232 -26.88 -4.64 -10.54
N ALA A 233 -27.39 -4.70 -9.29
CA ALA A 233 -28.19 -5.84 -8.80
C ALA A 233 -29.52 -6.03 -9.53
N ARG A 234 -30.08 -5.00 -10.15
CA ARG A 234 -31.35 -5.06 -10.91
C ARG A 234 -31.15 -5.42 -12.37
N GLY A 235 -29.93 -5.28 -12.91
CA GLY A 235 -29.60 -5.54 -14.32
C GLY A 235 -29.59 -7.01 -14.75
N GLY A 236 -29.79 -7.96 -13.84
CA GLY A 236 -30.03 -9.37 -14.17
C GLY A 236 -28.83 -10.20 -14.63
N ASP A 237 -27.70 -9.58 -14.95
CA ASP A 237 -26.47 -10.28 -15.33
C ASP A 237 -25.81 -10.81 -14.05
N GLY A 238 -25.72 -12.12 -13.88
CA GLY A 238 -25.19 -12.79 -12.67
C GLY A 238 -23.82 -12.30 -12.13
N LEU A 239 -23.25 -11.27 -12.75
CA LEU A 239 -22.02 -10.55 -12.38
C LEU A 239 -22.24 -9.45 -11.31
N SER A 240 -23.48 -9.07 -11.01
CA SER A 240 -23.82 -7.96 -10.11
C SER A 240 -23.39 -8.23 -8.66
N GLY A 241 -23.56 -9.46 -8.17
CA GLY A 241 -23.10 -9.87 -6.84
C GLY A 241 -21.58 -9.74 -6.67
N THR A 242 -20.84 -9.99 -7.74
CA THR A 242 -19.38 -9.95 -7.75
C THR A 242 -18.84 -8.51 -7.58
N LYS A 243 -19.46 -7.53 -8.21
CA LYS A 243 -19.02 -6.11 -8.10
C LYS A 243 -19.22 -5.56 -6.68
N ALA A 244 -20.38 -5.85 -6.07
CA ALA A 244 -20.67 -5.47 -4.69
C ALA A 244 -19.67 -6.09 -3.71
N GLU A 245 -19.39 -7.40 -3.87
CA GLU A 245 -18.43 -8.13 -3.07
C GLU A 245 -17.01 -7.54 -3.20
N TYR A 246 -16.58 -7.24 -4.43
CA TYR A 246 -15.29 -6.59 -4.68
C TYR A 246 -15.17 -5.23 -3.98
N PHE A 247 -16.21 -4.41 -4.04
CA PHE A 247 -16.22 -3.12 -3.37
C PHE A 247 -16.15 -3.27 -1.85
N LEU A 248 -16.95 -4.18 -1.29
CA LEU A 248 -16.97 -4.41 0.16
C LEU A 248 -15.61 -4.92 0.67
N VAL A 249 -15.07 -5.96 0.04
CA VAL A 249 -13.78 -6.53 0.43
C VAL A 249 -12.67 -5.51 0.27
N GLY A 250 -12.62 -4.80 -0.86
CA GLY A 250 -11.61 -3.78 -1.11
C GLY A 250 -11.65 -2.64 -0.10
N SER A 251 -12.85 -2.15 0.24
CA SER A 251 -13.04 -1.11 1.25
C SER A 251 -12.66 -1.59 2.64
N LEU A 252 -13.08 -2.79 3.02
CA LEU A 252 -12.77 -3.37 4.33
C LEU A 252 -11.25 -3.54 4.52
N VAL A 253 -10.55 -4.08 3.53
CA VAL A 253 -9.09 -4.25 3.58
C VAL A 253 -8.39 -2.90 3.62
N SER A 254 -8.87 -1.90 2.85
CA SER A 254 -8.34 -0.53 2.87
C SER A 254 -8.47 0.09 4.27
N TRP A 255 -9.62 -0.05 4.92
CA TRP A 255 -9.84 0.46 6.28
C TRP A 255 -9.07 -0.32 7.33
N ALA A 256 -8.93 -1.65 7.17
CA ALA A 256 -8.11 -2.48 8.03
C ALA A 256 -6.62 -2.06 7.98
N THR A 257 -6.09 -1.70 6.80
CA THR A 257 -4.72 -1.18 6.68
C THR A 257 -4.56 0.17 7.37
N ALA A 258 -5.54 1.08 7.26
CA ALA A 258 -5.54 2.35 7.98
C ALA A 258 -5.64 2.13 9.51
N ALA A 259 -6.51 1.24 9.97
CA ALA A 259 -6.64 0.88 11.39
C ALA A 259 -5.35 0.25 11.95
N GLY A 260 -4.71 -0.65 11.19
CA GLY A 260 -3.41 -1.21 11.54
C GLY A 260 -2.31 -0.15 11.67
N ALA A 261 -2.30 0.83 10.75
CA ALA A 261 -1.39 1.96 10.80
C ALA A 261 -1.63 2.83 12.06
N ILE A 262 -2.89 3.11 12.40
CA ILE A 262 -3.26 3.84 13.62
C ILE A 262 -2.80 3.06 14.88
N ALA A 263 -3.09 1.76 14.93
CA ALA A 263 -2.70 0.91 16.05
C ALA A 263 -1.17 0.92 16.23
N LEU A 264 -0.41 0.83 15.14
CA LEU A 264 1.05 0.89 15.16
C LEU A 264 1.56 2.24 15.68
N LEU A 265 0.99 3.36 15.19
CA LEU A 265 1.37 4.70 15.62
C LEU A 265 1.03 4.98 17.09
N VAL A 266 -0.09 4.43 17.59
CA VAL A 266 -0.50 4.52 18.99
C VAL A 266 0.38 3.63 19.89
N ALA A 267 0.70 2.41 19.45
CA ALA A 267 1.53 1.48 20.20
C ALA A 267 3.00 1.93 20.34
N ALA A 268 3.45 2.84 19.46
CA ALA A 268 4.80 3.39 19.46
C ALA A 268 4.92 4.70 20.27
N ARG A 269 3.82 5.19 20.87
CA ARG A 269 3.82 6.32 21.82
C ARG A 269 4.31 5.86 23.17
#